data_12709fb35a46cbfdf7a1228a0e74e429
#
_entry.id   12709fb35a46cbfdf7a1228a0e74e429
#
_cell.length_a   1.000
_cell.length_b   1.000
_cell.length_c   1.000
_cell.angle_alpha   90.00
_cell.angle_beta   90.00
_cell.angle_gamma   90.00
#
_symmetry.space_group_name_H-M   'P 1'
#
loop_
_entity.id
_entity.type
_entity.pdbx_description
1 polymer ?
#
loop_
_entity_poly.entity_id
_entity_poly.type
_entity_poly.pdbx_seq_one_letter_code
_entity_poly.pdbx_strand_id
1 'polypeptide(L)'
;MAILSLAAVQAFAGSWIRVNQIGYLPEATKVAVFMSDETAQINGFELVDAFTGEVAFSSSAVRPTGVLGRMKTTCRLDFSGLKTSGAYYIKVLSSGGETRSETFPVGAGVYDGAADFVLNYMRQQRCGWNPFFKDNCHRKDGIIVGHPDPRKDSTFLDVTGGWHDASDCLQYTTTSANAIYQMMFAYQSNPEAFSDNHLADGTPGRNGIPDIVDEIYWGLKWLDKMNPEPGEMYNQIADDRDHVGMRVPSDDQADYGLSLIHISEPTRQEAIS
;
A
#
# COMPACT_ATOMS: atom_id res chain seq x y z
N MET A 1 -44.16 35.75 -12.57
CA MET A 1 -42.70 35.84 -12.85
C MET A 1 -41.96 35.39 -11.61
N ALA A 2 -41.41 34.20 -11.62
CA ALA A 2 -40.57 33.69 -10.52
C ALA A 2 -39.12 34.02 -10.87
N ILE A 3 -38.47 34.82 -10.02
CA ILE A 3 -37.06 35.16 -10.13
C ILE A 3 -36.30 34.01 -9.51
N LEU A 4 -35.69 33.16 -10.34
CA LEU A 4 -34.68 32.20 -9.88
C LEU A 4 -33.42 32.98 -9.53
N SER A 5 -33.12 33.13 -8.23
CA SER A 5 -31.81 33.60 -7.80
C SER A 5 -30.79 32.45 -7.96
N LEU A 6 -29.92 32.53 -8.98
CA LEU A 6 -28.72 31.71 -9.06
C LEU A 6 -27.81 32.15 -7.91
N ALA A 7 -27.73 31.33 -6.86
CA ALA A 7 -26.65 31.43 -5.89
C ALA A 7 -25.34 31.02 -6.60
N ALA A 8 -24.48 31.99 -6.90
CA ALA A 8 -23.12 31.72 -7.36
C ALA A 8 -22.39 31.03 -6.22
N VAL A 9 -22.08 29.74 -6.39
CA VAL A 9 -21.13 29.04 -5.53
C VAL A 9 -19.78 29.70 -5.77
N GLN A 10 -19.38 30.57 -4.85
CA GLN A 10 -18.03 31.10 -4.85
C GLN A 10 -17.09 29.90 -4.61
N ALA A 11 -16.41 29.49 -5.64
CA ALA A 11 -15.25 28.58 -5.49
C ALA A 11 -14.17 29.36 -4.76
N PHE A 12 -13.95 29.08 -3.48
CA PHE A 12 -12.83 29.65 -2.75
C PHE A 12 -11.56 29.14 -3.38
N ALA A 13 -10.69 30.04 -3.81
CA ALA A 13 -9.32 29.74 -4.22
C ALA A 13 -8.63 29.00 -3.09
N GLY A 14 -8.16 27.77 -3.38
CA GLY A 14 -7.51 26.91 -2.39
C GLY A 14 -6.02 26.78 -2.65
N SER A 15 -5.25 26.86 -1.57
CA SER A 15 -3.84 26.52 -1.60
C SER A 15 -3.52 25.48 -0.53
N TRP A 16 -2.64 24.55 -0.84
CA TRP A 16 -2.28 23.43 0.04
C TRP A 16 -0.78 23.20 0.01
N ILE A 17 -0.25 22.69 1.12
CA ILE A 17 1.12 22.16 1.20
C ILE A 17 1.02 20.69 1.56
N ARG A 18 1.60 19.83 0.73
CA ARG A 18 1.67 18.38 0.97
C ARG A 18 3.06 18.02 1.50
N VAL A 19 3.06 17.28 2.59
CA VAL A 19 4.23 16.81 3.31
C VAL A 19 4.13 15.30 3.51
N ASN A 20 5.24 14.63 3.78
CA ASN A 20 5.21 13.28 4.33
C ASN A 20 4.78 13.35 5.79
N GLN A 21 3.58 12.90 6.09
CA GLN A 21 3.00 12.97 7.45
C GLN A 21 3.66 11.97 8.43
N ILE A 22 4.30 10.91 7.92
CA ILE A 22 5.11 10.01 8.77
C ILE A 22 6.33 10.76 9.29
N GLY A 23 6.89 11.67 8.48
CA GLY A 23 8.03 12.50 8.85
C GLY A 23 9.23 12.33 7.93
N TYR A 24 10.34 12.92 8.36
CA TYR A 24 11.58 12.94 7.60
C TYR A 24 12.77 12.62 8.49
N LEU A 25 13.72 11.85 7.97
CA LEU A 25 15.02 11.70 8.62
C LEU A 25 15.82 13.00 8.54
N PRO A 26 16.60 13.37 9.58
CA PRO A 26 17.37 14.62 9.61
C PRO A 26 18.30 14.80 8.41
N GLU A 27 18.97 13.73 7.98
CA GLU A 27 19.97 13.79 6.90
C GLU A 27 19.38 13.49 5.52
N ALA A 28 18.13 13.09 5.42
CA ALA A 28 17.50 12.79 4.13
C ALA A 28 17.17 14.07 3.34
N THR A 29 16.97 13.91 2.05
CA THR A 29 16.33 14.93 1.21
C THR A 29 14.89 15.14 1.69
N LYS A 30 14.54 16.40 1.98
CA LYS A 30 13.23 16.78 2.51
C LYS A 30 12.59 17.79 1.59
N VAL A 31 11.51 17.38 0.92
CA VAL A 31 10.78 18.20 -0.04
C VAL A 31 9.30 18.13 0.26
N ALA A 32 8.68 19.31 0.33
CA ALA A 32 7.22 19.45 0.33
C ALA A 32 6.73 19.97 -1.04
N VAL A 33 5.43 19.85 -1.27
CA VAL A 33 4.80 20.37 -2.49
C VAL A 33 3.75 21.39 -2.11
N PHE A 34 3.96 22.63 -2.52
CA PHE A 34 2.89 23.64 -2.52
C PHE A 34 2.09 23.52 -3.81
N MET A 35 0.78 23.65 -3.70
CA MET A 35 -0.13 23.69 -4.84
C MET A 35 -1.27 24.67 -4.62
N SER A 36 -1.69 25.34 -5.69
CA SER A 36 -2.85 26.25 -5.69
C SER A 36 -3.65 26.11 -6.98
N ASP A 37 -4.96 26.19 -6.87
CA ASP A 37 -5.87 26.25 -8.02
C ASP A 37 -5.89 27.63 -8.68
N GLU A 38 -5.18 28.60 -8.11
CA GLU A 38 -4.92 29.92 -8.66
C GLU A 38 -3.45 30.12 -9.03
N THR A 39 -3.20 31.14 -9.87
CA THR A 39 -1.83 31.59 -10.12
C THR A 39 -1.29 32.32 -8.89
N ALA A 40 -0.30 31.73 -8.24
CA ALA A 40 0.32 32.27 -7.01
C ALA A 40 1.81 32.50 -7.21
N GLN A 41 2.30 33.63 -6.70
CA GLN A 41 3.73 33.91 -6.60
C GLN A 41 4.21 33.56 -5.19
N ILE A 42 5.30 32.80 -5.12
CA ILE A 42 5.91 32.34 -3.86
C ILE A 42 7.38 32.72 -3.90
N ASN A 43 7.82 33.51 -2.94
CA ASN A 43 9.20 33.98 -2.85
C ASN A 43 10.05 33.20 -1.82
N GLY A 44 9.38 32.38 -1.00
CA GLY A 44 10.03 31.58 0.03
C GLY A 44 9.02 30.91 0.95
N PHE A 45 9.56 30.21 1.93
CA PHE A 45 8.78 29.50 2.94
C PHE A 45 9.54 29.43 4.25
N GLU A 46 8.82 29.18 5.32
CA GLU A 46 9.35 29.00 6.67
C GLU A 46 8.91 27.66 7.23
N LEU A 47 9.79 27.00 7.98
CA LEU A 47 9.43 25.92 8.89
C LEU A 47 9.36 26.49 10.29
N VAL A 48 8.21 26.33 10.90
CA VAL A 48 7.91 26.83 12.23
C VAL A 48 7.84 25.64 13.17
N ASP A 49 8.53 25.72 14.29
CA ASP A 49 8.42 24.75 15.37
C ASP A 49 6.99 24.74 15.91
N ALA A 50 6.36 23.57 15.93
CA ALA A 50 4.94 23.44 16.26
C ALA A 50 4.65 23.67 17.76
N PHE A 51 5.66 23.59 18.62
CA PHE A 51 5.51 23.78 20.07
C PHE A 51 5.82 25.22 20.49
N THR A 52 6.89 25.79 19.93
CA THR A 52 7.34 27.13 20.34
C THR A 52 6.73 28.23 19.49
N GLY A 53 6.34 27.93 18.25
CA GLY A 53 5.92 28.91 17.25
C GLY A 53 7.06 29.72 16.64
N GLU A 54 8.30 29.38 16.94
CA GLU A 54 9.46 30.04 16.39
C GLU A 54 9.84 29.51 15.01
N VAL A 55 10.40 30.37 14.17
CA VAL A 55 10.92 29.98 12.86
C VAL A 55 12.24 29.23 13.03
N ALA A 56 12.21 27.92 12.78
CA ALA A 56 13.39 27.06 12.88
C ALA A 56 14.22 27.03 11.59
N PHE A 57 13.60 27.30 10.45
CA PHE A 57 14.28 27.29 9.15
C PHE A 57 13.51 28.18 8.16
N SER A 58 14.22 28.87 7.30
CA SER A 58 13.63 29.62 6.19
C SER A 58 14.45 29.43 4.92
N SER A 59 13.76 29.45 3.78
CA SER A 59 14.38 29.23 2.48
C SER A 59 13.62 29.93 1.36
N SER A 60 14.39 30.45 0.39
CA SER A 60 13.90 30.91 -0.91
C SER A 60 14.02 29.81 -2.01
N ALA A 61 14.46 28.61 -1.66
CA ALA A 61 14.60 27.50 -2.59
C ALA A 61 13.22 26.92 -2.99
N VAL A 62 12.50 27.71 -3.75
CA VAL A 62 11.21 27.36 -4.34
C VAL A 62 11.42 26.97 -5.80
N ARG A 63 11.10 25.72 -6.15
CA ARG A 63 11.23 25.24 -7.53
C ARG A 63 9.86 25.06 -8.17
N PRO A 64 9.46 25.95 -9.10
CA PRO A 64 8.22 25.77 -9.86
C PRO A 64 8.23 24.47 -10.65
N THR A 65 7.09 23.77 -10.69
CA THR A 65 6.89 22.52 -11.43
C THR A 65 5.77 22.59 -12.46
N GLY A 66 5.12 23.77 -12.59
CA GLY A 66 4.12 24.03 -13.61
C GLY A 66 2.70 23.69 -13.17
N VAL A 67 1.84 23.41 -14.14
CA VAL A 67 0.42 23.08 -13.95
C VAL A 67 0.27 21.59 -13.74
N LEU A 68 -0.55 21.19 -12.77
CA LEU A 68 -0.88 19.80 -12.51
C LEU A 68 -2.39 19.62 -12.34
N GLY A 69 -3.06 19.05 -13.33
CA GLY A 69 -4.51 18.93 -13.33
C GLY A 69 -5.17 20.30 -13.20
N ARG A 70 -6.01 20.49 -12.17
CA ARG A 70 -6.66 21.79 -11.88
C ARG A 70 -5.77 22.80 -11.15
N MET A 71 -4.58 22.37 -10.69
CA MET A 71 -3.67 23.25 -9.96
C MET A 71 -2.88 24.11 -10.92
N LYS A 72 -3.13 25.43 -10.91
CA LYS A 72 -2.47 26.42 -11.77
C LYS A 72 -1.05 26.72 -11.33
N THR A 73 -0.76 26.54 -10.03
CA THR A 73 0.58 26.71 -9.46
C THR A 73 0.97 25.47 -8.68
N THR A 74 2.14 24.90 -8.98
CA THR A 74 2.78 23.87 -8.16
C THR A 74 4.27 24.17 -8.01
N CYS A 75 4.78 24.00 -6.78
CA CYS A 75 6.18 24.24 -6.46
C CYS A 75 6.71 23.18 -5.50
N ARG A 76 7.97 22.81 -5.67
CA ARG A 76 8.72 22.05 -4.67
C ARG A 76 9.41 23.00 -3.70
N LEU A 77 9.28 22.70 -2.42
CA LEU A 77 9.86 23.44 -1.31
C LEU A 77 10.92 22.54 -0.66
N ASP A 78 12.18 22.81 -0.95
CA ASP A 78 13.30 22.01 -0.44
C ASP A 78 13.76 22.58 0.91
N PHE A 79 13.60 21.76 1.95
CA PHE A 79 14.06 22.06 3.32
C PHE A 79 15.05 21.03 3.85
N SER A 80 15.79 20.40 2.95
CA SER A 80 16.84 19.42 3.31
C SER A 80 17.90 20.00 4.25
N GLY A 81 18.03 21.33 4.31
CA GLY A 81 18.91 22.03 5.24
C GLY A 81 18.48 21.98 6.71
N LEU A 82 17.21 21.72 7.03
CA LEU A 82 16.76 21.53 8.40
C LEU A 82 17.21 20.15 8.91
N LYS A 83 18.13 20.12 9.89
CA LYS A 83 18.69 18.89 10.47
C LYS A 83 18.21 18.62 11.90
N THR A 84 17.66 19.64 12.54
CA THR A 84 17.20 19.53 13.93
C THR A 84 15.97 18.68 14.05
N SER A 85 15.99 17.72 14.97
CA SER A 85 14.82 16.92 15.32
C SER A 85 13.76 17.77 16.01
N GLY A 86 12.50 17.56 15.68
CA GLY A 86 11.36 18.30 16.22
C GLY A 86 10.08 18.04 15.45
N ALA A 87 9.03 18.74 15.82
CA ALA A 87 7.76 18.76 15.10
C ALA A 87 7.57 20.12 14.44
N TYR A 88 7.30 20.14 13.15
CA TYR A 88 7.28 21.36 12.35
C TYR A 88 6.03 21.41 11.45
N TYR A 89 5.66 22.62 11.07
CA TYR A 89 4.80 22.88 9.94
C TYR A 89 5.44 23.86 8.98
N ILE A 90 5.10 23.78 7.72
CA ILE A 90 5.56 24.72 6.69
C ILE A 90 4.55 25.84 6.58
N LYS A 91 5.04 27.08 6.53
CA LYS A 91 4.29 28.30 6.28
C LYS A 91 4.80 28.91 4.98
N VAL A 92 3.89 29.16 4.05
CA VAL A 92 4.13 29.87 2.79
C VAL A 92 3.28 31.10 2.75
N LEU A 93 3.89 32.25 2.48
CA LEU A 93 3.19 33.49 2.17
C LEU A 93 3.19 33.68 0.66
N SER A 94 2.03 33.60 0.06
CA SER A 94 1.83 33.79 -1.37
C SER A 94 0.99 35.04 -1.67
N SER A 95 0.82 35.38 -2.95
CA SER A 95 -0.09 36.43 -3.38
C SER A 95 -1.55 36.15 -3.00
N GLY A 96 -1.91 34.89 -2.73
CA GLY A 96 -3.23 34.45 -2.25
C GLY A 96 -3.39 34.42 -0.74
N GLY A 97 -2.36 34.83 0.03
CA GLY A 97 -2.36 34.80 1.49
C GLY A 97 -1.43 33.71 2.09
N GLU A 98 -1.60 33.49 3.39
CA GLU A 98 -0.84 32.48 4.12
C GLU A 98 -1.43 31.09 3.91
N THR A 99 -0.55 30.12 3.65
CA THR A 99 -0.89 28.69 3.58
C THR A 99 -0.01 27.92 4.57
N ARG A 100 -0.58 27.01 5.35
CA ARG A 100 0.12 26.14 6.29
C ARG A 100 -0.04 24.67 5.91
N SER A 101 1.02 23.89 6.18
CA SER A 101 0.93 22.42 6.10
C SER A 101 0.35 21.85 7.39
N GLU A 102 -0.01 20.58 7.34
CA GLU A 102 -0.11 19.76 8.55
C GLU A 102 1.25 19.69 9.26
N THR A 103 1.21 19.42 10.56
CA THR A 103 2.41 19.21 11.37
C THR A 103 3.03 17.86 11.06
N PHE A 104 4.34 17.80 10.96
CA PHE A 104 5.10 16.58 10.69
C PHE A 104 6.37 16.53 11.53
N PRO A 105 6.86 15.35 11.90
CA PRO A 105 8.11 15.20 12.63
C PRO A 105 9.34 15.18 11.71
N VAL A 106 10.46 15.64 12.25
CA VAL A 106 11.82 15.37 11.75
C VAL A 106 12.58 14.67 12.86
N GLY A 107 13.13 13.50 12.60
CA GLY A 107 13.84 12.73 13.63
C GLY A 107 14.40 11.41 13.11
N ALA A 108 15.38 10.86 13.83
CA ALA A 108 16.03 9.60 13.43
C ALA A 108 15.06 8.39 13.47
N GLY A 109 14.11 8.40 14.41
CA GLY A 109 13.16 7.30 14.62
C GLY A 109 11.79 7.49 13.95
N VAL A 110 11.64 8.40 12.98
CA VAL A 110 10.31 8.67 12.38
C VAL A 110 9.70 7.47 11.64
N TYR A 111 10.53 6.52 11.24
CA TYR A 111 10.09 5.29 10.56
C TYR A 111 10.13 4.05 11.45
N ASP A 112 10.45 4.20 12.75
CA ASP A 112 10.48 3.06 13.67
C ASP A 112 9.10 2.41 13.75
N GLY A 113 9.05 1.09 13.53
CA GLY A 113 7.83 0.31 13.49
C GLY A 113 6.96 0.49 12.24
N ALA A 114 7.32 1.38 11.30
CA ALA A 114 6.53 1.59 10.08
C ALA A 114 6.48 0.34 9.19
N ALA A 115 7.57 -0.43 9.12
CA ALA A 115 7.64 -1.67 8.36
C ALA A 115 6.69 -2.74 8.94
N ASP A 116 6.69 -2.91 10.26
CA ASP A 116 5.79 -3.84 10.95
C ASP A 116 4.32 -3.41 10.81
N PHE A 117 4.05 -2.10 10.86
CA PHE A 117 2.71 -1.57 10.63
C PHE A 117 2.19 -1.91 9.22
N VAL A 118 3.01 -1.72 8.19
CA VAL A 118 2.65 -2.08 6.81
C VAL A 118 2.48 -3.59 6.67
N LEU A 119 3.30 -4.39 7.35
CA LEU A 119 3.18 -5.85 7.32
C LEU A 119 1.83 -6.36 7.87
N ASN A 120 1.20 -5.62 8.78
CA ASN A 120 -0.15 -5.94 9.25
C ASN A 120 -1.19 -5.98 8.13
N TYR A 121 -1.00 -5.22 7.05
CA TYR A 121 -1.87 -5.29 5.87
C TYR A 121 -1.84 -6.69 5.25
N MET A 122 -0.64 -7.28 5.10
CA MET A 122 -0.51 -8.64 4.54
C MET A 122 -1.21 -9.66 5.44
N ARG A 123 -1.05 -9.56 6.77
CA ARG A 123 -1.75 -10.44 7.72
C ARG A 123 -3.27 -10.31 7.62
N GLN A 124 -3.79 -9.10 7.37
CA GLN A 124 -5.24 -8.89 7.18
C GLN A 124 -5.77 -9.55 5.92
N GLN A 125 -4.93 -9.70 4.89
CA GLN A 125 -5.29 -10.33 3.64
C GLN A 125 -5.14 -11.87 3.65
N ARG A 126 -4.67 -12.48 4.74
CA ARG A 126 -4.52 -13.95 4.80
C ARG A 126 -5.81 -14.66 4.47
N CYS A 127 -5.74 -15.59 3.52
CA CYS A 127 -6.77 -16.56 3.24
C CYS A 127 -6.54 -17.83 4.07
N GLY A 128 -7.59 -18.55 4.37
CA GLY A 128 -7.52 -19.59 5.39
C GLY A 128 -7.57 -18.99 6.78
N TRP A 129 -6.63 -19.32 7.66
CA TRP A 129 -6.57 -18.72 8.98
C TRP A 129 -6.21 -17.24 8.92
N ASN A 130 -7.11 -16.41 9.46
CA ASN A 130 -6.91 -14.97 9.58
C ASN A 130 -6.82 -14.55 11.05
N PRO A 131 -5.69 -14.00 11.52
CA PRO A 131 -5.49 -13.68 12.94
C PRO A 131 -6.34 -12.50 13.43
N PHE A 132 -6.84 -11.64 12.54
CA PHE A 132 -7.69 -10.51 12.90
C PHE A 132 -9.14 -10.96 13.15
N PHE A 133 -9.67 -11.80 12.28
CA PHE A 133 -11.01 -12.38 12.44
C PHE A 133 -11.03 -13.58 13.40
N LYS A 134 -9.87 -14.19 13.66
CA LYS A 134 -9.71 -15.42 14.45
C LYS A 134 -10.59 -16.55 13.90
N ASP A 135 -10.66 -16.62 12.60
CA ASP A 135 -11.47 -17.58 11.88
C ASP A 135 -10.78 -17.99 10.57
N ASN A 136 -11.31 -19.01 9.93
CA ASN A 136 -10.85 -19.51 8.65
C ASN A 136 -11.88 -19.22 7.56
N CYS A 137 -11.39 -18.77 6.41
CA CYS A 137 -12.20 -18.55 5.23
C CYS A 137 -11.80 -19.50 4.08
N HIS A 138 -12.62 -19.57 3.04
CA HIS A 138 -12.33 -20.18 1.74
C HIS A 138 -11.76 -21.61 1.82
N ARG A 139 -12.32 -22.46 2.67
CA ARG A 139 -11.84 -23.86 2.88
C ARG A 139 -12.26 -24.82 1.77
N LYS A 140 -13.23 -24.43 0.95
CA LYS A 140 -13.82 -25.26 -0.08
C LYS A 140 -13.48 -24.82 -1.50
N ASP A 141 -12.67 -23.76 -1.61
CA ASP A 141 -12.18 -23.27 -2.87
C ASP A 141 -11.09 -24.20 -3.39
N GLY A 142 -10.91 -24.21 -4.69
CA GLY A 142 -9.89 -25.06 -5.29
C GLY A 142 -10.46 -26.19 -6.13
N ILE A 143 -11.63 -25.99 -6.73
CA ILE A 143 -12.12 -26.89 -7.79
C ILE A 143 -11.30 -26.64 -9.06
N ILE A 144 -10.63 -27.67 -9.54
CA ILE A 144 -9.79 -27.59 -10.74
C ILE A 144 -10.69 -27.49 -11.97
N VAL A 145 -10.46 -26.48 -12.82
CA VAL A 145 -11.27 -26.26 -14.04
C VAL A 145 -10.37 -26.18 -15.27
N GLY A 146 -10.77 -26.87 -16.33
CA GLY A 146 -10.08 -26.84 -17.61
C GLY A 146 -8.74 -27.58 -17.61
N HIS A 147 -8.55 -28.55 -16.71
CA HIS A 147 -7.33 -29.34 -16.68
C HIS A 147 -7.21 -30.24 -17.91
N PRO A 148 -6.04 -30.32 -18.58
CA PRO A 148 -5.86 -31.17 -19.75
C PRO A 148 -6.01 -32.67 -19.45
N ASP A 149 -5.72 -33.12 -18.23
CA ASP A 149 -6.06 -34.46 -17.76
C ASP A 149 -7.49 -34.49 -17.22
N PRO A 150 -8.45 -35.20 -17.91
CA PRO A 150 -9.84 -35.23 -17.48
C PRO A 150 -10.05 -35.87 -16.09
N ARG A 151 -9.07 -36.61 -15.58
CA ARG A 151 -9.15 -37.20 -14.24
C ARG A 151 -8.92 -36.18 -13.13
N LYS A 152 -8.24 -35.09 -13.43
CA LYS A 152 -7.99 -33.97 -12.51
C LYS A 152 -9.06 -32.89 -12.64
N ASP A 153 -9.64 -32.71 -13.83
CA ASP A 153 -10.69 -31.71 -14.05
C ASP A 153 -11.89 -31.96 -13.13
N SER A 154 -12.45 -30.89 -12.60
CA SER A 154 -13.56 -30.89 -11.65
C SER A 154 -13.26 -31.62 -10.32
N THR A 155 -11.99 -31.91 -10.01
CA THR A 155 -11.61 -32.42 -8.69
C THR A 155 -11.24 -31.28 -7.74
N PHE A 156 -11.25 -31.56 -6.44
CA PHE A 156 -10.88 -30.60 -5.41
C PHE A 156 -9.40 -30.74 -5.02
N LEU A 157 -8.73 -29.60 -4.91
CA LEU A 157 -7.39 -29.48 -4.32
C LEU A 157 -7.46 -28.51 -3.14
N ASP A 158 -6.92 -28.88 -1.97
CA ASP A 158 -6.79 -27.93 -0.85
C ASP A 158 -5.73 -26.87 -1.16
N VAL A 159 -6.17 -25.69 -1.46
CA VAL A 159 -5.36 -24.49 -1.70
C VAL A 159 -5.58 -23.41 -0.66
N THR A 160 -6.03 -23.78 0.53
CA THR A 160 -6.17 -22.87 1.66
C THR A 160 -4.83 -22.25 2.01
N GLY A 161 -4.75 -20.92 2.14
CA GLY A 161 -3.54 -20.16 2.43
C GLY A 161 -3.35 -18.98 1.50
N GLY A 162 -2.19 -18.35 1.53
CA GLY A 162 -1.90 -17.16 0.72
C GLY A 162 -2.69 -15.92 1.16
N TRP A 163 -2.92 -15.02 0.23
CA TRP A 163 -3.59 -13.74 0.49
C TRP A 163 -4.64 -13.43 -0.55
N HIS A 164 -5.74 -12.83 -0.09
CA HIS A 164 -6.72 -12.21 -0.97
C HIS A 164 -6.07 -11.04 -1.72
N ASP A 165 -6.31 -10.93 -3.00
CA ASP A 165 -5.76 -9.86 -3.84
C ASP A 165 -6.52 -8.54 -3.62
N ALA A 166 -7.84 -8.62 -3.51
CA ALA A 166 -8.71 -7.47 -3.34
C ALA A 166 -9.94 -7.82 -2.46
N SER A 167 -10.94 -6.96 -2.46
CA SER A 167 -12.17 -7.10 -1.66
C SER A 167 -13.12 -8.19 -2.14
N ASP A 168 -12.88 -8.74 -3.32
CA ASP A 168 -13.60 -9.90 -3.90
C ASP A 168 -13.00 -11.25 -3.48
N CYS A 169 -11.94 -11.21 -2.65
CA CYS A 169 -11.27 -12.38 -2.07
C CYS A 169 -10.60 -13.33 -3.08
N LEU A 170 -10.41 -12.92 -4.32
CA LEU A 170 -9.69 -13.71 -5.32
C LEU A 170 -8.20 -13.79 -4.97
N GLN A 171 -7.52 -14.80 -5.51
CA GLN A 171 -6.09 -15.01 -5.29
C GLN A 171 -5.38 -15.28 -6.62
N TYR A 172 -4.21 -14.66 -6.80
CA TYR A 172 -3.41 -14.80 -8.01
C TYR A 172 -1.98 -15.20 -7.67
N THR A 173 -1.48 -16.25 -8.32
CA THR A 173 -0.11 -16.74 -8.13
C THR A 173 0.92 -15.67 -8.45
N THR A 174 0.70 -14.90 -9.52
CA THR A 174 1.63 -13.85 -9.97
C THR A 174 1.75 -12.72 -8.96
N THR A 175 0.64 -12.19 -8.44
CA THR A 175 0.68 -11.09 -7.45
C THR A 175 1.24 -11.56 -6.12
N SER A 176 0.90 -12.77 -5.69
CA SER A 176 1.45 -13.38 -4.47
C SER A 176 2.95 -13.63 -4.57
N ALA A 177 3.43 -14.15 -5.70
CA ALA A 177 4.87 -14.35 -5.93
C ALA A 177 5.63 -13.01 -5.93
N ASN A 178 5.05 -11.97 -6.55
CA ASN A 178 5.64 -10.64 -6.51
C ASN A 178 5.66 -10.07 -5.09
N ALA A 179 4.59 -10.23 -4.30
CA ALA A 179 4.56 -9.78 -2.90
C ALA A 179 5.66 -10.47 -2.07
N ILE A 180 5.82 -11.78 -2.22
CA ILE A 180 6.89 -12.54 -1.56
C ILE A 180 8.26 -11.98 -1.95
N TYR A 181 8.51 -11.78 -3.25
CA TYR A 181 9.76 -11.21 -3.72
C TYR A 181 10.05 -9.84 -3.12
N GLN A 182 9.06 -8.95 -3.07
CA GLN A 182 9.20 -7.61 -2.50
C GLN A 182 9.49 -7.66 -0.99
N MET A 183 8.82 -8.54 -0.25
CA MET A 183 9.09 -8.75 1.18
C MET A 183 10.50 -9.30 1.42
N MET A 184 10.95 -10.27 0.62
CA MET A 184 12.32 -10.80 0.69
C MET A 184 13.35 -9.71 0.42
N PHE A 185 13.12 -8.89 -0.61
CA PHE A 185 14.01 -7.79 -0.97
C PHE A 185 14.05 -6.72 0.12
N ALA A 186 12.90 -6.38 0.72
CA ALA A 186 12.82 -5.45 1.83
C ALA A 186 13.60 -5.96 3.05
N TYR A 187 13.42 -7.23 3.43
CA TYR A 187 14.15 -7.84 4.53
C TYR A 187 15.66 -7.89 4.27
N GLN A 188 16.07 -8.29 3.06
CA GLN A 188 17.49 -8.32 2.68
C GLN A 188 18.13 -6.92 2.74
N SER A 189 17.36 -5.89 2.36
CA SER A 189 17.85 -4.50 2.32
C SER A 189 17.99 -3.87 3.70
N ASN A 190 17.12 -4.20 4.64
CA ASN A 190 17.16 -3.66 6.01
C ASN A 190 16.50 -4.63 7.01
N PRO A 191 17.19 -5.68 7.45
CA PRO A 191 16.63 -6.66 8.38
C PRO A 191 16.22 -6.05 9.73
N GLU A 192 16.93 -5.04 10.19
CA GLU A 192 16.70 -4.38 11.48
C GLU A 192 15.36 -3.61 11.56
N ALA A 193 14.72 -3.37 10.41
CA ALA A 193 13.42 -2.69 10.35
C ALA A 193 12.23 -3.59 10.76
N PHE A 194 12.47 -4.90 10.90
CA PHE A 194 11.43 -5.89 11.14
C PHE A 194 11.62 -6.56 12.50
N SER A 195 10.57 -6.55 13.31
CA SER A 195 10.56 -7.17 14.63
C SER A 195 10.05 -8.61 14.60
N ASP A 196 10.14 -9.27 15.77
CA ASP A 196 9.55 -10.57 16.08
C ASP A 196 8.51 -10.33 17.18
N ASN A 197 7.30 -9.96 16.78
CA ASN A 197 6.17 -9.63 17.66
C ASN A 197 4.95 -10.51 17.43
N HIS A 198 5.00 -11.39 16.44
CA HIS A 198 3.93 -12.34 16.11
C HIS A 198 4.49 -13.74 15.89
N LEU A 199 3.66 -14.72 16.19
CA LEU A 199 3.91 -16.12 15.84
C LEU A 199 3.66 -16.35 14.35
N ALA A 200 4.10 -17.48 13.81
CA ALA A 200 3.92 -17.85 12.41
C ALA A 200 2.44 -17.87 11.96
N ASP A 201 1.49 -18.07 12.87
CA ASP A 201 0.06 -17.99 12.61
C ASP A 201 -0.49 -16.56 12.60
N GLY A 202 0.37 -15.55 12.89
CA GLY A 202 0.01 -14.14 12.92
C GLY A 202 -0.60 -13.66 14.23
N THR A 203 -0.70 -14.52 15.24
CA THR A 203 -1.13 -14.10 16.59
C THR A 203 0.02 -13.44 17.35
N PRO A 204 -0.26 -12.53 18.31
CA PRO A 204 0.79 -11.88 19.09
C PRO A 204 1.67 -12.88 19.84
N GLY A 205 2.99 -12.72 19.75
CA GLY A 205 3.97 -13.58 20.39
C GLY A 205 5.35 -13.43 19.78
N ARG A 206 6.30 -14.28 20.20
CA ARG A 206 7.65 -14.34 19.64
C ARG A 206 8.02 -15.79 19.36
N ASN A 207 8.64 -16.04 18.21
CA ASN A 207 9.09 -17.37 17.84
C ASN A 207 10.59 -17.43 17.42
N GLY A 208 11.31 -16.31 17.53
CA GLY A 208 12.70 -16.18 17.13
C GLY A 208 12.91 -15.94 15.64
N ILE A 209 11.83 -15.72 14.90
CA ILE A 209 11.84 -15.44 13.45
C ILE A 209 11.23 -14.05 13.22
N PRO A 210 11.88 -13.15 12.46
CA PRO A 210 11.27 -11.86 12.13
C PRO A 210 9.91 -12.03 11.45
N ASP A 211 8.94 -11.23 11.86
CA ASP A 211 7.54 -11.30 11.40
C ASP A 211 7.38 -11.32 9.87
N ILE A 212 8.24 -10.58 9.15
CA ILE A 212 8.23 -10.56 7.69
C ILE A 212 8.63 -11.91 7.09
N VAL A 213 9.53 -12.65 7.74
CA VAL A 213 9.98 -13.98 7.28
C VAL A 213 8.85 -14.99 7.47
N ASP A 214 8.11 -14.92 8.58
CA ASP A 214 6.92 -15.73 8.79
C ASP A 214 5.85 -15.45 7.73
N GLU A 215 5.66 -14.18 7.36
CA GLU A 215 4.69 -13.78 6.35
C GLU A 215 5.11 -14.25 4.94
N ILE A 216 6.40 -14.14 4.60
CA ILE A 216 6.98 -14.72 3.38
C ILE A 216 6.70 -16.22 3.33
N TYR A 217 6.95 -16.93 4.43
CA TYR A 217 6.75 -18.38 4.51
C TYR A 217 5.27 -18.77 4.38
N TRP A 218 4.35 -17.95 4.89
CA TRP A 218 2.92 -18.11 4.69
C TRP A 218 2.57 -18.15 3.20
N GLY A 219 3.05 -17.19 2.43
CA GLY A 219 2.83 -17.14 0.99
C GLY A 219 3.53 -18.26 0.21
N LEU A 220 4.76 -18.60 0.59
CA LEU A 220 5.51 -19.68 -0.06
C LEU A 220 4.79 -21.04 0.09
N LYS A 221 4.24 -21.35 1.26
CA LYS A 221 3.43 -22.54 1.47
C LYS A 221 2.21 -22.61 0.55
N TRP A 222 1.59 -21.47 0.29
CA TRP A 222 0.48 -21.41 -0.64
C TRP A 222 0.93 -21.59 -2.09
N LEU A 223 2.04 -20.96 -2.50
CA LEU A 223 2.61 -21.19 -3.84
C LEU A 223 2.98 -22.65 -4.08
N ASP A 224 3.46 -23.35 -3.06
CA ASP A 224 3.76 -24.78 -3.12
C ASP A 224 2.49 -25.61 -3.39
N LYS A 225 1.36 -25.26 -2.74
CA LYS A 225 0.06 -25.88 -3.03
C LYS A 225 -0.44 -25.58 -4.45
N MET A 226 -0.14 -24.38 -4.98
CA MET A 226 -0.49 -23.99 -6.35
C MET A 226 0.40 -24.66 -7.42
N ASN A 227 1.47 -25.33 -7.01
CA ASN A 227 2.38 -26.10 -7.84
C ASN A 227 2.51 -27.52 -7.31
N PRO A 228 1.44 -28.34 -7.36
CA PRO A 228 1.39 -29.65 -6.69
C PRO A 228 2.33 -30.68 -7.29
N GLU A 229 2.68 -30.55 -8.57
CA GLU A 229 3.56 -31.47 -9.29
C GLU A 229 4.52 -30.68 -10.22
N PRO A 230 5.72 -31.20 -10.51
CA PRO A 230 6.63 -30.57 -11.46
C PRO A 230 5.98 -30.37 -12.84
N GLY A 231 5.94 -29.12 -13.30
CA GLY A 231 5.35 -28.74 -14.59
C GLY A 231 3.84 -28.47 -14.53
N GLU A 232 3.22 -28.54 -13.36
CA GLU A 232 1.82 -28.18 -13.15
C GLU A 232 1.75 -26.96 -12.21
N MET A 233 1.14 -25.89 -12.67
CA MET A 233 0.97 -24.69 -11.88
C MET A 233 -0.43 -24.11 -12.10
N TYR A 234 -1.13 -23.86 -11.03
CA TYR A 234 -2.40 -23.15 -11.07
C TYR A 234 -2.18 -21.65 -10.99
N ASN A 235 -2.87 -20.92 -11.85
CA ASN A 235 -2.67 -19.48 -12.03
C ASN A 235 -3.35 -18.66 -10.93
N GLN A 236 -4.56 -19.07 -10.57
CA GLN A 236 -5.43 -18.26 -9.73
C GLN A 236 -6.50 -19.14 -9.07
N ILE A 237 -7.05 -18.61 -7.99
CA ILE A 237 -8.31 -19.02 -7.42
C ILE A 237 -9.29 -17.90 -7.72
N ALA A 238 -10.14 -18.10 -8.70
CA ALA A 238 -11.08 -17.08 -9.17
C ALA A 238 -12.27 -17.69 -9.90
N ASP A 239 -13.38 -17.00 -9.88
CA ASP A 239 -14.53 -17.26 -10.75
C ASP A 239 -14.96 -15.91 -11.34
N ASP A 240 -15.12 -15.84 -12.66
CA ASP A 240 -15.54 -14.61 -13.36
C ASP A 240 -16.90 -14.08 -12.88
N ARG A 241 -17.71 -14.92 -12.24
CA ARG A 241 -18.98 -14.54 -11.63
C ARG A 241 -18.80 -13.81 -10.30
N ASP A 242 -17.62 -13.84 -9.72
CA ASP A 242 -17.35 -13.48 -8.34
C ASP A 242 -16.59 -12.16 -8.13
N HIS A 243 -16.42 -11.38 -9.18
CA HIS A 243 -15.88 -10.03 -9.09
C HIS A 243 -16.87 -9.02 -8.47
N VAL A 244 -17.70 -9.47 -7.55
CA VAL A 244 -18.80 -8.65 -7.03
C VAL A 244 -18.59 -8.32 -5.56
N GLY A 245 -18.24 -7.07 -5.32
CA GLY A 245 -18.50 -6.41 -4.05
C GLY A 245 -17.42 -6.58 -2.99
N MET A 246 -17.66 -5.90 -1.88
CA MET A 246 -16.87 -5.99 -0.66
C MET A 246 -17.48 -7.07 0.23
N ARG A 247 -16.67 -8.05 0.62
CA ARG A 247 -17.08 -9.16 1.49
C ARG A 247 -16.16 -9.25 2.70
N VAL A 248 -16.72 -9.68 3.82
CA VAL A 248 -15.92 -10.15 4.95
C VAL A 248 -15.53 -11.59 4.64
N PRO A 249 -14.23 -11.92 4.58
CA PRO A 249 -13.78 -13.24 4.13
C PRO A 249 -14.40 -14.42 4.88
N SER A 250 -14.59 -14.29 6.21
CA SER A 250 -15.21 -15.33 7.04
C SER A 250 -16.70 -15.53 6.77
N ASP A 251 -17.38 -14.53 6.21
CA ASP A 251 -18.81 -14.57 5.89
C ASP A 251 -19.07 -15.01 4.45
N ASP A 252 -18.01 -15.20 3.67
CA ASP A 252 -18.13 -15.68 2.29
C ASP A 252 -18.51 -17.16 2.30
N GLN A 253 -19.81 -17.39 2.14
CA GLN A 253 -20.44 -18.70 2.06
C GLN A 253 -21.02 -18.97 0.66
N ALA A 254 -20.59 -18.19 -0.33
CA ALA A 254 -21.11 -18.32 -1.68
C ALA A 254 -20.89 -19.75 -2.22
N ASP A 255 -21.95 -20.35 -2.75
CA ASP A 255 -21.93 -21.69 -3.35
C ASP A 255 -21.15 -21.76 -4.68
N TYR A 256 -20.57 -20.64 -5.08
CA TYR A 256 -19.74 -20.57 -6.28
C TYR A 256 -18.29 -20.90 -5.95
N GLY A 257 -17.95 -22.02 -5.41
CA GLY A 257 -16.57 -22.31 -5.07
C GLY A 257 -15.58 -21.64 -6.02
N LEU A 258 -14.65 -20.87 -5.48
CA LEU A 258 -13.60 -20.27 -6.29
C LEU A 258 -12.82 -21.39 -6.96
N SER A 259 -12.61 -21.28 -8.26
CA SER A 259 -12.05 -22.36 -9.08
C SER A 259 -10.59 -22.11 -9.39
N LEU A 260 -9.77 -23.16 -9.31
CA LEU A 260 -8.41 -23.15 -9.80
C LEU A 260 -8.41 -23.15 -11.33
N ILE A 261 -7.76 -22.18 -11.94
CA ILE A 261 -7.55 -22.16 -13.37
C ILE A 261 -6.14 -22.66 -13.68
N HIS A 262 -6.06 -23.76 -14.42
CA HIS A 262 -4.80 -24.33 -14.85
C HIS A 262 -4.14 -23.44 -15.91
N ILE A 263 -2.86 -23.10 -15.74
CA ILE A 263 -2.04 -22.59 -16.84
C ILE A 263 -1.59 -23.82 -17.64
N SER A 264 -2.16 -24.00 -18.82
CA SER A 264 -1.57 -24.86 -19.82
C SER A 264 -0.18 -24.33 -20.13
N GLU A 265 0.84 -25.09 -19.82
CA GLU A 265 2.27 -24.89 -20.10
C GLU A 265 2.77 -23.45 -20.19
N PRO A 266 3.95 -23.10 -19.64
CA PRO A 266 4.56 -21.83 -19.97
C PRO A 266 4.68 -21.80 -21.49
N THR A 267 3.90 -20.92 -22.12
CA THR A 267 4.03 -20.63 -23.54
C THR A 267 5.50 -20.46 -23.79
N ARG A 268 6.11 -21.35 -24.58
CA ARG A 268 7.45 -21.14 -25.12
C ARG A 268 7.43 -19.74 -25.68
N GLN A 269 8.15 -18.85 -25.03
CA GLN A 269 8.41 -17.54 -25.61
C GLN A 269 9.13 -17.85 -26.93
N GLU A 270 8.40 -17.81 -28.03
CA GLU A 270 9.02 -17.83 -29.34
C GLU A 270 9.98 -16.66 -29.35
N ALA A 271 11.25 -16.97 -29.42
CA ALA A 271 12.29 -15.97 -29.56
C ALA A 271 11.89 -15.09 -30.76
N ILE A 272 11.59 -13.83 -30.50
CA ILE A 272 11.40 -12.82 -31.53
C ILE A 272 12.77 -12.70 -32.19
N SER A 273 12.90 -13.30 -33.38
CA SER A 273 14.05 -13.18 -34.28
C SER A 273 14.08 -11.80 -34.88
#